data_90382e5b10eea66ac86734c754215fb2
#
_entry.id   90382e5b10eea66ac86734c754215fb2
#
_cell.length_a   1.000
_cell.length_b   1.000
_cell.length_c   1.000
_cell.angle_alpha   90.00
_cell.angle_beta   90.00
_cell.angle_gamma   90.00
#
_symmetry.space_group_name_H-M   'P 1'
#
loop_
_entity.id
_entity.type
_entity.pdbx_description
1 polymer ?
#
loop_
_entity_poly.entity_id
_entity_poly.type
_entity_poly.pdbx_seq_one_letter_code
_entity_poly.pdbx_strand_id
1 'polypeptide(L)'
;MTEINYTPNNEYAVIKEYDSLAPDYDQRWSFYIDATLRETLKRLEINPTDRILDIGCGTGSLLQAIIEGYPSVKVVGIDLSREMLKIARNKQIKDSALIAGKAQCLPFRSESFDVVVSCNAFHYLRKPEECLIEIARVLKPQGRIVITDWCDDYIACRICDVFLRVFNRAHFKTYGRRACEHLLRNAGYSNLQVERYKINWLWGLMTAKAQASHN
;
A
#
# COMPACT_ATOMS: atom_id res chain seq x y z
N MET A 1 -15.40 17.08 -20.57
CA MET A 1 -14.01 16.59 -20.58
C MET A 1 -13.16 17.68 -19.95
N THR A 2 -12.95 17.61 -18.65
CA THR A 2 -12.05 18.52 -17.91
C THR A 2 -10.71 17.83 -17.83
N GLU A 3 -9.74 18.32 -18.60
CA GLU A 3 -8.33 17.96 -18.47
C GLU A 3 -7.89 18.23 -17.05
N ILE A 4 -7.65 17.17 -16.28
CA ILE A 4 -7.04 17.26 -14.97
C ILE A 4 -5.57 17.59 -15.21
N ASN A 5 -5.22 18.86 -15.03
CA ASN A 5 -3.84 19.34 -15.11
C ASN A 5 -2.94 18.47 -14.20
N TYR A 6 -2.13 17.66 -14.83
CA TYR A 6 -1.09 16.86 -14.18
C TYR A 6 0.02 17.83 -13.72
N THR A 7 -0.09 18.31 -12.49
CA THR A 7 1.02 19.06 -11.90
C THR A 7 1.97 18.07 -11.22
N PRO A 8 3.29 18.14 -11.51
CA PRO A 8 4.35 17.36 -10.83
C PRO A 8 4.37 17.59 -9.31
N ASN A 9 3.58 18.52 -8.85
CA ASN A 9 3.54 19.11 -7.51
C ASN A 9 3.04 18.17 -6.40
N ASN A 10 2.45 17.02 -6.71
CA ASN A 10 1.81 16.20 -5.69
C ASN A 10 2.64 15.00 -5.18
N GLU A 11 3.37 14.31 -6.05
CA GLU A 11 4.37 13.33 -5.60
C GLU A 11 5.41 14.04 -4.73
N TYR A 12 5.79 15.25 -5.11
CA TYR A 12 6.65 16.11 -4.30
C TYR A 12 6.03 16.44 -2.92
N ALA A 13 4.72 16.70 -2.87
CA ALA A 13 4.04 16.93 -1.60
C ALA A 13 4.06 15.68 -0.70
N VAL A 14 3.82 14.48 -1.27
CA VAL A 14 3.93 13.20 -0.55
C VAL A 14 5.36 13.01 -0.03
N ILE A 15 6.37 13.15 -0.89
CA ILE A 15 7.77 13.01 -0.51
C ILE A 15 8.10 13.99 0.64
N LYS A 16 7.79 15.28 0.48
CA LYS A 16 8.08 16.30 1.47
C LYS A 16 7.42 16.02 2.82
N GLU A 17 6.17 15.59 2.82
CA GLU A 17 5.43 15.23 4.04
C GLU A 17 6.10 14.06 4.74
N TYR A 18 6.31 12.95 4.02
CA TYR A 18 6.86 11.73 4.60
C TYR A 18 8.33 11.84 4.95
N ASP A 19 9.13 12.61 4.20
CA ASP A 19 10.52 12.91 4.59
C ASP A 19 10.57 13.68 5.93
N SER A 20 9.62 14.59 6.15
CA SER A 20 9.56 15.35 7.41
C SER A 20 9.01 14.51 8.57
N LEU A 21 8.16 13.52 8.32
CA LEU A 21 7.58 12.65 9.34
C LEU A 21 8.49 11.47 9.71
N ALA A 22 9.40 11.08 8.83
CA ALA A 22 10.19 9.86 8.94
C ALA A 22 10.87 9.66 10.31
N PRO A 23 11.51 10.68 10.94
CA PRO A 23 12.23 10.47 12.19
C PRO A 23 11.36 9.96 13.34
N ASP A 24 10.11 10.41 13.43
CA ASP A 24 9.20 10.11 14.54
C ASP A 24 7.99 9.27 14.11
N TYR A 25 7.95 8.82 12.85
CA TYR A 25 6.78 8.18 12.24
C TYR A 25 6.29 6.97 13.02
N ASP A 26 7.17 6.02 13.30
CA ASP A 26 6.81 4.77 13.98
C ASP A 26 6.31 5.03 15.41
N GLN A 27 6.91 5.96 16.14
CA GLN A 27 6.49 6.31 17.48
C GLN A 27 5.15 7.04 17.48
N ARG A 28 5.00 8.05 16.61
CA ARG A 28 3.81 8.89 16.53
C ARG A 28 2.56 8.10 16.13
N TRP A 29 2.70 7.12 15.24
CA TRP A 29 1.61 6.35 14.68
C TRP A 29 1.58 4.89 15.16
N SER A 30 2.31 4.55 16.25
CA SER A 30 2.49 3.17 16.72
C SER A 30 1.18 2.39 16.84
N PHE A 31 0.20 2.91 17.56
CA PHE A 31 -1.12 2.26 17.71
C PHE A 31 -1.79 1.94 16.35
N TYR A 32 -1.73 2.91 15.43
CA TYR A 32 -2.36 2.77 14.12
C TYR A 32 -1.59 1.77 13.25
N ILE A 33 -0.26 1.86 13.23
CA ILE A 33 0.63 0.94 12.53
C ILE A 33 0.40 -0.48 13.03
N ASP A 34 0.48 -0.73 14.34
CA ASP A 34 0.30 -2.05 14.93
C ASP A 34 -1.08 -2.66 14.58
N ALA A 35 -2.13 -1.85 14.63
CA ALA A 35 -3.47 -2.30 14.29
C ALA A 35 -3.59 -2.67 12.81
N THR A 36 -3.07 -1.83 11.89
CA THR A 36 -3.14 -2.08 10.45
C THR A 36 -2.26 -3.24 10.02
N LEU A 37 -1.06 -3.37 10.58
CA LEU A 37 -0.16 -4.51 10.34
C LEU A 37 -0.81 -5.82 10.74
N ARG A 38 -1.34 -5.89 11.95
CA ARG A 38 -2.04 -7.09 12.46
C ARG A 38 -3.18 -7.52 11.54
N GLU A 39 -4.01 -6.57 11.10
CA GLU A 39 -5.14 -6.86 10.21
C GLU A 39 -4.70 -7.22 8.79
N THR A 40 -3.61 -6.63 8.30
CA THR A 40 -3.01 -6.99 7.01
C THR A 40 -2.44 -8.41 7.05
N LEU A 41 -1.62 -8.72 8.05
CA LEU A 41 -0.98 -10.04 8.20
C LEU A 41 -1.99 -11.19 8.33
N LYS A 42 -3.10 -10.98 9.03
CA LYS A 42 -4.19 -11.98 9.10
C LYS A 42 -4.75 -12.38 7.74
N ARG A 43 -4.64 -11.51 6.74
CA ARG A 43 -5.24 -11.66 5.40
C ARG A 43 -4.22 -11.91 4.30
N LEU A 44 -2.94 -11.89 4.63
CA LEU A 44 -1.88 -11.93 3.62
C LEU A 44 -1.67 -13.33 3.01
N GLU A 45 -2.02 -14.40 3.70
CA GLU A 45 -1.91 -15.80 3.22
C GLU A 45 -0.53 -16.09 2.60
N ILE A 46 0.51 -16.08 3.43
CA ILE A 46 1.91 -16.20 2.99
C ILE A 46 2.34 -17.66 2.93
N ASN A 47 2.93 -18.07 1.80
CA ASN A 47 3.66 -19.34 1.67
C ASN A 47 5.15 -19.12 1.97
N PRO A 48 5.87 -20.13 2.51
CA PRO A 48 7.28 -20.00 2.88
C PRO A 48 8.23 -19.65 1.73
N THR A 49 7.82 -19.89 0.49
CA THR A 49 8.63 -19.61 -0.71
C THR A 49 8.20 -18.36 -1.45
N ASP A 50 7.20 -17.63 -0.94
CA ASP A 50 6.69 -16.43 -1.59
C ASP A 50 7.78 -15.34 -1.69
N ARG A 51 7.75 -14.62 -2.80
CA ARG A 51 8.44 -13.35 -2.98
C ARG A 51 7.43 -12.23 -2.92
N ILE A 52 7.59 -11.35 -1.96
CA ILE A 52 6.60 -10.33 -1.58
C ILE A 52 7.13 -8.94 -1.92
N LEU A 53 6.30 -8.10 -2.56
CA LEU A 53 6.57 -6.68 -2.80
C LEU A 53 5.61 -5.84 -1.95
N ASP A 54 6.16 -4.92 -1.17
CA ASP A 54 5.40 -3.92 -0.40
C ASP A 54 5.48 -2.56 -1.10
N ILE A 55 4.32 -2.05 -1.53
CA ILE A 55 4.17 -0.76 -2.22
C ILE A 55 3.85 0.34 -1.20
N GLY A 56 4.73 1.33 -1.11
CA GLY A 56 4.67 2.36 -0.06
C GLY A 56 5.12 1.79 1.28
N CYS A 57 6.25 1.08 1.29
CA CYS A 57 6.74 0.33 2.45
C CYS A 57 7.16 1.21 3.64
N GLY A 58 7.30 2.52 3.45
CA GLY A 58 7.64 3.48 4.49
C GLY A 58 8.89 3.09 5.28
N THR A 59 8.75 3.05 6.58
CA THR A 59 9.83 2.64 7.52
C THR A 59 10.08 1.13 7.56
N GLY A 60 9.41 0.33 6.72
CA GLY A 60 9.60 -1.12 6.61
C GLY A 60 8.95 -1.95 7.71
N SER A 61 8.02 -1.39 8.49
CA SER A 61 7.39 -2.11 9.61
C SER A 61 6.63 -3.36 9.17
N LEU A 62 5.93 -3.32 8.01
CA LEU A 62 5.27 -4.50 7.46
C LEU A 62 6.29 -5.55 7.01
N LEU A 63 7.36 -5.14 6.31
CA LEU A 63 8.42 -6.06 5.88
C LEU A 63 9.06 -6.77 7.07
N GLN A 64 9.35 -6.03 8.13
CA GLN A 64 9.90 -6.59 9.37
C GLN A 64 8.94 -7.63 9.96
N ALA A 65 7.67 -7.31 10.12
CA ALA A 65 6.67 -8.21 10.69
C ALA A 65 6.46 -9.48 9.82
N ILE A 66 6.56 -9.35 8.49
CA ILE A 66 6.52 -10.51 7.58
C ILE A 66 7.72 -11.43 7.82
N ILE A 67 8.94 -10.90 7.87
CA ILE A 67 10.16 -11.70 8.07
C ILE A 67 10.20 -12.37 9.45
N GLU A 68 9.72 -11.67 10.50
CA GLU A 68 9.60 -12.25 11.84
C GLU A 68 8.65 -13.46 11.88
N GLY A 69 7.53 -13.39 11.17
CA GLY A 69 6.56 -14.48 11.10
C GLY A 69 6.93 -15.58 10.08
N TYR A 70 7.64 -15.21 9.02
CA TYR A 70 7.96 -16.08 7.86
C TYR A 70 9.42 -15.91 7.43
N PRO A 71 10.39 -16.46 8.16
CA PRO A 71 11.83 -16.16 7.94
C PRO A 71 12.40 -16.62 6.60
N SER A 72 11.67 -17.45 5.85
CA SER A 72 12.11 -18.01 4.56
C SER A 72 11.66 -17.20 3.34
N VAL A 73 10.73 -16.24 3.52
CA VAL A 73 10.23 -15.42 2.41
C VAL A 73 11.25 -14.36 2.01
N LYS A 74 11.16 -13.91 0.76
CA LYS A 74 11.95 -12.78 0.26
C LYS A 74 11.06 -11.57 0.14
N VAL A 75 11.44 -10.47 0.78
CA VAL A 75 10.68 -9.23 0.76
C VAL A 75 11.40 -8.12 0.01
N VAL A 76 10.64 -7.33 -0.72
CA VAL A 76 11.11 -6.13 -1.40
C VAL A 76 10.18 -4.99 -1.01
N GLY A 77 10.72 -3.85 -0.61
CA GLY A 77 9.97 -2.63 -0.34
C GLY A 77 10.27 -1.56 -1.38
N ILE A 78 9.24 -0.87 -1.84
CA ILE A 78 9.38 0.32 -2.69
C ILE A 78 8.64 1.49 -2.05
N ASP A 79 9.29 2.66 -2.00
CA ASP A 79 8.71 3.89 -1.45
C ASP A 79 9.24 5.11 -2.21
N LEU A 80 8.46 6.20 -2.22
CA LEU A 80 8.87 7.49 -2.80
C LEU A 80 9.84 8.25 -1.89
N SER A 81 9.65 8.14 -0.57
CA SER A 81 10.44 8.85 0.44
C SER A 81 11.78 8.15 0.70
N ARG A 82 12.87 8.85 0.43
CA ARG A 82 14.21 8.32 0.72
C ARG A 82 14.51 8.31 2.21
N GLU A 83 13.95 9.24 2.98
CA GLU A 83 14.12 9.29 4.43
C GLU A 83 13.37 8.14 5.12
N MET A 84 12.15 7.80 4.66
CA MET A 84 11.48 6.58 5.11
C MET A 84 12.32 5.33 4.86
N LEU A 85 12.84 5.19 3.65
CA LEU A 85 13.72 4.05 3.30
C LEU A 85 15.03 4.03 4.09
N LYS A 86 15.54 5.18 4.53
CA LYS A 86 16.70 5.26 5.41
C LYS A 86 16.39 4.68 6.80
N ILE A 87 15.23 5.02 7.37
CA ILE A 87 14.75 4.42 8.61
C ILE A 87 14.58 2.89 8.43
N ALA A 88 13.96 2.46 7.33
CA ALA A 88 13.80 1.04 7.02
C ALA A 88 15.15 0.30 6.94
N ARG A 89 16.17 0.89 6.30
CA ARG A 89 17.52 0.31 6.22
C ARG A 89 18.16 0.18 7.61
N ASN A 90 17.95 1.15 8.49
CA ASN A 90 18.49 1.13 9.86
C ASN A 90 17.91 -0.02 10.69
N LYS A 91 16.73 -0.55 10.35
CA LYS A 91 16.12 -1.72 10.98
C LYS A 91 16.82 -3.04 10.60
N GLN A 92 17.71 -3.03 9.59
CA GLN A 92 18.46 -4.20 9.14
C GLN A 92 17.58 -5.43 8.88
N ILE A 93 16.44 -5.23 8.22
CA ILE A 93 15.47 -6.29 7.92
C ILE A 93 16.16 -7.35 7.05
N LYS A 94 16.26 -8.57 7.58
CA LYS A 94 16.93 -9.69 6.93
C LYS A 94 16.28 -10.00 5.58
N ASP A 95 17.08 -10.37 4.58
CA ASP A 95 16.64 -10.79 3.25
C ASP A 95 15.69 -9.80 2.55
N SER A 96 15.82 -8.48 2.87
CA SER A 96 15.05 -7.41 2.26
C SER A 96 15.84 -6.62 1.23
N ALA A 97 15.15 -6.15 0.19
CA ALA A 97 15.64 -5.12 -0.74
C ALA A 97 14.75 -3.88 -0.64
N LEU A 98 15.36 -2.69 -0.51
CA LEU A 98 14.65 -1.42 -0.35
C LEU A 98 15.00 -0.48 -1.50
N ILE A 99 13.99 -0.06 -2.27
CA ILE A 99 14.13 0.66 -3.52
C ILE A 99 13.34 1.96 -3.47
N ALA A 100 13.98 3.07 -3.86
CA ALA A 100 13.26 4.32 -4.08
C ALA A 100 12.61 4.30 -5.47
N GLY A 101 11.29 4.47 -5.54
CA GLY A 101 10.58 4.38 -6.81
C GLY A 101 9.09 4.64 -6.71
N LYS A 102 8.42 4.61 -7.87
CA LYS A 102 7.01 4.90 -8.04
C LYS A 102 6.21 3.63 -8.31
N ALA A 103 5.01 3.56 -7.75
CA ALA A 103 4.10 2.43 -7.99
C ALA A 103 3.59 2.35 -9.45
N GLN A 104 3.60 3.47 -10.18
CA GLN A 104 3.19 3.54 -11.59
C GLN A 104 4.26 3.03 -12.58
N CYS A 105 5.50 2.84 -12.12
CA CYS A 105 6.62 2.38 -12.94
C CYS A 105 7.56 1.54 -12.08
N LEU A 106 7.21 0.28 -11.89
CA LEU A 106 7.94 -0.62 -11.01
C LEU A 106 9.22 -1.14 -11.70
N PRO A 107 10.41 -0.99 -11.10
CA PRO A 107 11.68 -1.38 -11.70
C PRO A 107 11.93 -2.90 -11.62
N PHE A 108 10.89 -3.68 -11.85
CA PHE A 108 10.94 -5.14 -11.81
C PHE A 108 10.48 -5.75 -13.12
N ARG A 109 10.99 -6.96 -13.41
CA ARG A 109 10.51 -7.76 -14.53
C ARG A 109 9.07 -8.20 -14.28
N SER A 110 8.35 -8.49 -15.36
CA SER A 110 7.05 -9.16 -15.27
C SER A 110 7.16 -10.47 -14.48
N GLU A 111 6.09 -10.88 -13.84
CA GLU A 111 5.96 -12.16 -13.15
C GLU A 111 7.06 -12.44 -12.10
N SER A 112 7.42 -11.40 -11.34
CA SER A 112 8.53 -11.46 -10.36
C SER A 112 8.07 -11.76 -8.94
N PHE A 113 6.79 -11.54 -8.62
CA PHE A 113 6.27 -11.61 -7.24
C PHE A 113 5.06 -12.53 -7.11
N ASP A 114 5.00 -13.28 -6.01
CA ASP A 114 3.85 -14.11 -5.66
C ASP A 114 2.75 -13.26 -4.99
N VAL A 115 3.19 -12.27 -4.20
CA VAL A 115 2.31 -11.35 -3.47
C VAL A 115 2.78 -9.92 -3.67
N VAL A 116 1.85 -9.02 -3.93
CA VAL A 116 2.05 -7.57 -3.78
C VAL A 116 1.12 -7.07 -2.68
N VAL A 117 1.66 -6.33 -1.74
CA VAL A 117 0.89 -5.72 -0.65
C VAL A 117 1.04 -4.21 -0.69
N SER A 118 -0.02 -3.50 -0.29
CA SER A 118 0.02 -2.07 0.00
C SER A 118 -0.74 -1.82 1.29
N CYS A 119 -0.07 -1.32 2.31
CA CYS A 119 -0.65 -1.03 3.61
C CYS A 119 -0.57 0.46 3.91
N ASN A 120 -1.73 1.13 4.06
CA ASN A 120 -1.85 2.57 4.34
C ASN A 120 -1.16 3.50 3.31
N ALA A 121 -1.05 3.07 2.06
CA ALA A 121 -0.38 3.83 1.01
C ALA A 121 -1.25 4.05 -0.24
N PHE A 122 -2.28 3.22 -0.43
CA PHE A 122 -3.09 3.25 -1.65
C PHE A 122 -3.87 4.57 -1.82
N HIS A 123 -4.30 5.20 -0.74
CA HIS A 123 -5.01 6.48 -0.74
C HIS A 123 -4.16 7.68 -1.19
N TYR A 124 -2.84 7.52 -1.34
CA TYR A 124 -1.93 8.52 -1.92
C TYR A 124 -1.76 8.37 -3.44
N LEU A 125 -2.17 7.23 -4.01
CA LEU A 125 -2.03 6.97 -5.44
C LEU A 125 -3.03 7.79 -6.25
N ARG A 126 -2.53 8.73 -7.06
CA ARG A 126 -3.37 9.58 -7.91
C ARG A 126 -3.89 8.89 -9.16
N LYS A 127 -3.16 7.93 -9.64
CA LYS A 127 -3.50 7.10 -10.80
C LYS A 127 -3.52 5.64 -10.40
N PRO A 128 -4.51 5.25 -9.57
CA PRO A 128 -4.56 3.89 -9.03
C PRO A 128 -4.70 2.84 -10.11
N GLU A 129 -5.37 3.16 -11.25
CA GLU A 129 -5.49 2.24 -12.38
C GLU A 129 -4.12 1.92 -13.00
N GLU A 130 -3.28 2.94 -13.25
CA GLU A 130 -1.92 2.73 -13.78
C GLU A 130 -1.07 1.90 -12.79
N CYS A 131 -1.19 2.19 -11.48
CA CYS A 131 -0.49 1.41 -10.45
C CYS A 131 -0.96 -0.05 -10.43
N LEU A 132 -2.26 -0.29 -10.51
CA LEU A 132 -2.83 -1.64 -10.49
C LEU A 132 -2.41 -2.45 -11.74
N ILE A 133 -2.31 -1.82 -12.92
CA ILE A 133 -1.80 -2.46 -14.13
C ILE A 133 -0.32 -2.84 -13.97
N GLU A 134 0.50 -1.94 -13.42
CA GLU A 134 1.91 -2.24 -13.14
C GLU A 134 2.08 -3.35 -12.08
N ILE A 135 1.24 -3.34 -11.05
CA ILE A 135 1.21 -4.40 -10.05
C ILE A 135 0.81 -5.74 -10.69
N ALA A 136 -0.21 -5.76 -11.56
CA ALA A 136 -0.59 -6.97 -12.29
C ALA A 136 0.56 -7.49 -13.15
N ARG A 137 1.29 -6.60 -13.83
CA ARG A 137 2.45 -6.98 -14.66
C ARG A 137 3.56 -7.68 -13.86
N VAL A 138 3.84 -7.20 -12.65
CA VAL A 138 4.92 -7.79 -11.83
C VAL A 138 4.48 -9.00 -11.00
N LEU A 139 3.18 -9.21 -10.83
CA LEU A 139 2.64 -10.42 -10.22
C LEU A 139 2.81 -11.61 -11.16
N LYS A 140 3.17 -12.77 -10.61
CA LYS A 140 3.14 -14.04 -11.33
C LYS A 140 1.71 -14.43 -11.72
N PRO A 141 1.52 -15.34 -12.68
CA PRO A 141 0.22 -15.98 -12.90
C PRO A 141 -0.34 -16.50 -11.57
N GLN A 142 -1.61 -16.15 -11.28
CA GLN A 142 -2.27 -16.44 -9.99
C GLN A 142 -1.66 -15.72 -8.76
N GLY A 143 -0.69 -14.83 -8.95
CA GLY A 143 -0.19 -13.97 -7.91
C GLY A 143 -1.30 -13.06 -7.37
N ARG A 144 -1.20 -12.66 -6.13
CA ARG A 144 -2.26 -11.93 -5.43
C ARG A 144 -1.84 -10.56 -4.95
N ILE A 145 -2.77 -9.63 -5.01
CA ILE A 145 -2.65 -8.31 -4.41
C ILE A 145 -3.44 -8.25 -3.10
N VAL A 146 -2.88 -7.58 -2.09
CA VAL A 146 -3.55 -7.27 -0.83
C VAL A 146 -3.41 -5.78 -0.55
N ILE A 147 -4.54 -5.07 -0.45
CA ILE A 147 -4.57 -3.64 -0.14
C ILE A 147 -5.30 -3.46 1.18
N THR A 148 -4.60 -2.96 2.20
CA THR A 148 -5.21 -2.54 3.47
C THR A 148 -5.14 -1.02 3.56
N ASP A 149 -6.30 -0.37 3.68
CA ASP A 149 -6.36 1.09 3.75
C ASP A 149 -7.63 1.58 4.47
N TRP A 150 -7.72 2.89 4.67
CA TRP A 150 -8.91 3.56 5.18
C TRP A 150 -10.11 3.26 4.30
N CYS A 151 -11.29 3.23 4.90
CA CYS A 151 -12.52 2.94 4.19
C CYS A 151 -13.51 4.10 4.35
N ASP A 152 -13.86 4.78 3.26
CA ASP A 152 -14.80 5.91 3.27
C ASP A 152 -16.27 5.49 3.44
N ASP A 153 -16.55 4.20 3.50
CA ASP A 153 -17.87 3.69 3.91
C ASP A 153 -18.18 4.00 5.39
N TYR A 154 -17.14 4.32 6.17
CA TYR A 154 -17.28 4.78 7.55
C TYR A 154 -17.35 6.30 7.61
N ILE A 155 -18.36 6.84 8.28
CA ILE A 155 -18.63 8.30 8.33
C ILE A 155 -17.42 9.10 8.81
N ALA A 156 -16.74 8.63 9.86
CA ALA A 156 -15.55 9.30 10.39
C ALA A 156 -14.42 9.38 9.35
N CYS A 157 -14.15 8.27 8.65
CA CYS A 157 -13.13 8.22 7.60
C CYS A 157 -13.51 9.12 6.42
N ARG A 158 -14.80 9.19 6.06
CA ARG A 158 -15.30 10.08 5.01
C ARG A 158 -15.13 11.56 5.36
N ILE A 159 -15.44 11.95 6.60
CA ILE A 159 -15.23 13.33 7.07
C ILE A 159 -13.73 13.66 7.04
N CYS A 160 -12.87 12.76 7.54
CA CYS A 160 -11.42 12.92 7.48
C CYS A 160 -10.91 13.03 6.04
N ASP A 161 -11.39 12.20 5.12
CA ASP A 161 -11.01 12.23 3.70
C ASP A 161 -11.33 13.60 3.08
N VAL A 162 -12.55 14.13 3.31
CA VAL A 162 -12.94 15.45 2.81
C VAL A 162 -12.04 16.55 3.37
N PHE A 163 -11.76 16.52 4.69
CA PHE A 163 -10.88 17.47 5.34
C PHE A 163 -9.45 17.40 4.77
N LEU A 164 -8.89 16.20 4.66
CA LEU A 164 -7.53 16.01 4.16
C LEU A 164 -7.38 16.40 2.69
N ARG A 165 -8.36 16.14 1.83
CA ARG A 165 -8.34 16.59 0.43
C ARG A 165 -8.28 18.11 0.29
N VAL A 166 -8.81 18.85 1.26
CA VAL A 166 -8.77 20.32 1.25
C VAL A 166 -7.47 20.87 1.85
N PHE A 167 -7.01 20.28 2.97
CA PHE A 167 -5.92 20.85 3.77
C PHE A 167 -4.59 20.12 3.65
N ASN A 168 -4.58 18.88 3.15
CA ASN A 168 -3.35 18.09 2.96
C ASN A 168 -3.10 17.81 1.48
N ARG A 169 -2.06 18.43 0.92
CA ARG A 169 -1.70 18.28 -0.51
C ARG A 169 -1.20 16.88 -0.87
N ALA A 170 -0.69 16.11 0.08
CA ALA A 170 -0.22 14.75 -0.16
C ALA A 170 -1.39 13.77 -0.26
N HIS A 171 -2.44 13.97 0.55
CA HIS A 171 -3.62 13.10 0.52
C HIS A 171 -4.37 13.25 -0.80
N PHE A 172 -4.70 12.11 -1.44
CA PHE A 172 -5.48 12.14 -2.68
C PHE A 172 -6.93 11.74 -2.44
N LYS A 173 -7.18 10.47 -2.08
CA LYS A 173 -8.55 9.97 -1.94
C LYS A 173 -8.61 8.66 -1.15
N THR A 174 -9.49 8.59 -0.18
CA THR A 174 -9.88 7.33 0.45
C THR A 174 -10.94 6.61 -0.38
N TYR A 175 -10.90 5.30 -0.40
CA TYR A 175 -11.82 4.47 -1.18
C TYR A 175 -12.75 3.68 -0.27
N GLY A 176 -14.02 3.53 -0.69
CA GLY A 176 -14.94 2.59 -0.11
C GLY A 176 -14.86 1.23 -0.81
N ARG A 177 -15.51 0.23 -0.23
CA ARG A 177 -15.54 -1.14 -0.73
C ARG A 177 -15.86 -1.23 -2.22
N ARG A 178 -16.99 -0.63 -2.66
CA ARG A 178 -17.44 -0.70 -4.06
C ARG A 178 -16.47 -0.04 -5.03
N ALA A 179 -15.89 1.10 -4.64
CA ALA A 179 -14.94 1.82 -5.47
C ALA A 179 -13.64 1.03 -5.64
N CYS A 180 -13.14 0.40 -4.56
CA CYS A 180 -11.96 -0.46 -4.60
C CYS A 180 -12.22 -1.72 -5.47
N GLU A 181 -13.37 -2.38 -5.31
CA GLU A 181 -13.76 -3.52 -6.16
C GLU A 181 -13.82 -3.12 -7.65
N HIS A 182 -14.35 -1.95 -7.96
CA HIS A 182 -14.44 -1.45 -9.34
C HIS A 182 -13.05 -1.21 -9.94
N LEU A 183 -12.15 -0.55 -9.21
CA LEU A 183 -10.76 -0.33 -9.63
C LEU A 183 -10.04 -1.64 -9.93
N LEU A 184 -10.15 -2.62 -9.04
CA LEU A 184 -9.51 -3.93 -9.20
C LEU A 184 -10.07 -4.67 -10.43
N ARG A 185 -11.41 -4.69 -10.63
CA ARG A 185 -12.03 -5.33 -11.81
C ARG A 185 -11.58 -4.67 -13.12
N ASN A 186 -11.56 -3.33 -13.16
CA ASN A 186 -11.13 -2.59 -14.36
C ASN A 186 -9.66 -2.82 -14.69
N ALA A 187 -8.83 -3.09 -13.69
CA ALA A 187 -7.43 -3.43 -13.87
C ALA A 187 -7.18 -4.92 -14.16
N GLY A 188 -8.24 -5.72 -14.39
CA GLY A 188 -8.13 -7.12 -14.80
C GLY A 188 -7.92 -8.11 -13.66
N TYR A 189 -8.24 -7.75 -12.42
CA TYR A 189 -8.17 -8.68 -11.29
C TYR A 189 -9.46 -9.50 -11.15
N SER A 190 -9.29 -10.74 -10.68
CA SER A 190 -10.36 -11.71 -10.39
C SER A 190 -10.36 -12.14 -8.91
N ASN A 191 -11.29 -12.99 -8.53
CA ASN A 191 -11.40 -13.56 -7.18
C ASN A 191 -11.36 -12.51 -6.05
N LEU A 192 -12.08 -11.40 -6.27
CA LEU A 192 -12.09 -10.25 -5.36
C LEU A 192 -12.80 -10.56 -4.05
N GLN A 193 -12.14 -10.24 -2.96
CA GLN A 193 -12.67 -10.26 -1.59
C GLN A 193 -12.35 -8.93 -0.93
N VAL A 194 -13.36 -8.19 -0.49
CA VAL A 194 -13.15 -6.92 0.22
C VAL A 194 -13.88 -6.96 1.55
N GLU A 195 -13.11 -7.00 2.62
CA GLU A 195 -13.59 -6.98 3.99
C GLU A 195 -13.47 -5.58 4.58
N ARG A 196 -14.48 -5.19 5.36
CA ARG A 196 -14.49 -3.94 6.12
C ARG A 196 -14.53 -4.25 7.60
N TYR A 197 -13.74 -3.54 8.38
CA TYR A 197 -13.68 -3.69 9.83
C TYR A 197 -13.25 -2.40 10.50
N LYS A 198 -13.41 -2.32 11.83
CA LYS A 198 -12.93 -1.19 12.64
C LYS A 198 -11.74 -1.62 13.49
N ILE A 199 -10.76 -0.73 13.63
CA ILE A 199 -9.63 -0.91 14.55
C ILE A 199 -9.89 -0.26 15.92
N ASN A 200 -10.86 0.65 15.98
CA ASN A 200 -11.41 1.23 17.22
C ASN A 200 -12.85 1.70 16.97
N TRP A 201 -13.48 2.38 17.92
CA TRP A 201 -14.85 2.86 17.81
C TRP A 201 -15.07 3.87 16.67
N LEU A 202 -14.02 4.61 16.28
CA LEU A 202 -14.08 5.68 15.27
C LEU A 202 -13.54 5.22 13.91
N TRP A 203 -12.38 4.53 13.87
CA TRP A 203 -11.59 4.33 12.67
C TRP A 203 -11.89 3.03 11.96
N GLY A 204 -12.26 3.14 10.69
CA GLY A 204 -12.61 2.01 9.84
C GLY A 204 -11.61 1.78 8.72
N LEU A 205 -11.30 0.52 8.49
CA LEU A 205 -10.43 0.04 7.43
C LEU A 205 -11.18 -0.90 6.49
N MET A 206 -10.57 -1.15 5.34
CA MET A 206 -10.86 -2.29 4.49
C MET A 206 -9.57 -3.02 4.15
N THR A 207 -9.68 -4.31 3.88
CA THR A 207 -8.66 -5.08 3.18
C THR A 207 -9.28 -5.70 1.94
N ALA A 208 -8.71 -5.38 0.78
CA ALA A 208 -9.07 -5.95 -0.49
C ALA A 208 -8.03 -6.99 -0.90
N LYS A 209 -8.46 -8.19 -1.27
CA LYS A 209 -7.65 -9.25 -1.88
C LYS A 209 -8.16 -9.54 -3.27
N ALA A 210 -7.26 -9.76 -4.21
CA ALA A 210 -7.60 -10.16 -5.56
C ALA A 210 -6.44 -10.92 -6.22
N GLN A 211 -6.73 -11.67 -7.28
CA GLN A 211 -5.74 -12.39 -8.08
C GLN A 211 -5.53 -11.70 -9.42
N ALA A 212 -4.28 -11.62 -9.88
CA ALA A 212 -3.98 -11.14 -11.22
C ALA A 212 -4.50 -12.14 -12.26
N SER A 213 -5.29 -11.65 -13.21
CA SER A 213 -5.73 -12.43 -14.36
C SER A 213 -4.78 -12.13 -15.52
N HIS A 214 -3.91 -13.07 -15.84
CA HIS A 214 -3.11 -13.01 -17.06
C HIS A 214 -3.94 -13.64 -18.20
N ASN A 215 -4.46 -12.82 -19.09
CA ASN A 215 -5.06 -13.28 -20.35
C ASN A 215 -3.96 -13.52 -21.38
#